data_6fea96f1acb9f534126c30dc9e17ffa7
#
_entry.id   6fea96f1acb9f534126c30dc9e17ffa7
#
_cell.length_a   1.000
_cell.length_b   1.000
_cell.length_c   1.000
_cell.angle_alpha   90.00
_cell.angle_beta   90.00
_cell.angle_gamma   90.00
#
_symmetry.space_group_name_H-M   'P 1'
#
loop_
_entity.id
_entity.type
_entity.pdbx_description
1 polymer ?
#
loop_
_entity_poly.entity_id
_entity_poly.type
_entity_poly.pdbx_seq_one_letter_code
_entity_poly.pdbx_strand_id
1 'polypeptide(L)'
;MLIFPLMNDLSRKIIHIDMDAFFAAVEIRDNPKLKGKPVIIGSDPRKTGGRGVVSTCSYEARAFGIHSAMSSKEAYERCPQAIFISGNYEKYTTVGQQIRSIFKRYTDKIEPMSIDEAYLDVTENKLGIKSAVKIARLIQQDIWNELQLTASAGVSYNKFLAKMASDYQKPRGLTVILPDEAEDFLKQMDIAKFHGVGKKTVEKLHQMGVYTGTDLLEVSEITLIDRFGRLGFDLYRKARGIDNSPVKSNRIRKSIGKEKTYSKILSLDEDIKKELTLLSEKVALSLQKYEKSGKIVILKIRYADFSTLTKRKTLNQQTQDSEEIAQSIIQLYETLSDKDKGVRLLGVTVTGF
;
A
#
# COMPACT_ATOMS: atom_id res chain seq x y z
N MET A 1 8.73 20.07 30.61
CA MET A 1 8.49 18.93 29.69
C MET A 1 7.00 18.62 29.74
N LEU A 2 6.24 18.89 28.69
CA LEU A 2 4.82 18.56 28.62
C LEU A 2 4.69 17.03 28.42
N ILE A 3 4.38 16.31 29.49
CA ILE A 3 4.07 14.88 29.44
C ILE A 3 2.60 14.81 29.00
N PHE A 4 2.35 14.46 27.73
CA PHE A 4 1.00 14.14 27.30
C PHE A 4 0.60 12.80 27.90
N PRO A 5 -0.54 12.72 28.59
CA PRO A 5 -0.98 11.45 29.18
C PRO A 5 -1.16 10.41 28.06
N LEU A 6 -0.73 9.18 28.35
CA LEU A 6 -0.95 8.00 27.48
C LEU A 6 -2.43 7.60 27.57
N MET A 7 -3.32 8.45 27.07
CA MET A 7 -4.75 8.17 27.03
C MET A 7 -5.05 7.29 25.83
N ASN A 8 -5.82 6.24 26.05
CA ASN A 8 -6.27 5.31 25.03
C ASN A 8 -7.80 5.33 24.96
N ASP A 9 -8.36 5.53 23.78
CA ASP A 9 -9.80 5.45 23.58
C ASP A 9 -10.20 3.99 23.34
N LEU A 10 -10.67 3.35 24.39
CA LEU A 10 -11.12 1.94 24.37
C LEU A 10 -12.57 1.78 23.92
N SER A 11 -13.33 2.86 23.75
CA SER A 11 -14.76 2.81 23.41
C SER A 11 -15.02 2.48 21.94
N ARG A 12 -14.01 2.68 21.09
CA ARG A 12 -14.14 2.47 19.63
C ARG A 12 -14.18 1.00 19.24
N LYS A 13 -14.85 0.73 18.12
CA LYS A 13 -14.93 -0.59 17.50
C LYS A 13 -14.45 -0.48 16.07
N ILE A 14 -13.20 -0.86 15.85
CA ILE A 14 -12.54 -0.75 14.56
C ILE A 14 -12.38 -2.14 13.95
N ILE A 15 -12.80 -2.28 12.71
CA ILE A 15 -12.57 -3.48 11.90
C ILE A 15 -11.57 -3.10 10.80
N HIS A 16 -10.58 -3.94 10.58
CA HIS A 16 -9.77 -3.92 9.37
C HIS A 16 -10.12 -5.13 8.51
N ILE A 17 -10.50 -4.90 7.27
CA ILE A 17 -10.77 -5.95 6.26
C ILE A 17 -9.67 -5.91 5.21
N ASP A 18 -9.15 -7.08 4.88
CA ASP A 18 -8.05 -7.26 3.91
C ASP A 18 -8.35 -8.50 3.06
N MET A 19 -8.45 -8.32 1.74
CA MET A 19 -8.79 -9.41 0.82
C MET A 19 -7.64 -10.41 0.70
N ASP A 20 -7.95 -11.68 0.73
CA ASP A 20 -6.93 -12.74 0.65
C ASP A 20 -6.38 -12.88 -0.78
N ALA A 21 -5.08 -12.61 -0.97
CA ALA A 21 -4.37 -12.71 -2.24
C ALA A 21 -5.12 -12.05 -3.42
N PHE A 22 -5.67 -10.86 -3.22
CA PHE A 22 -6.76 -10.24 -3.97
C PHE A 22 -6.69 -10.43 -5.49
N PHE A 23 -5.66 -9.93 -6.17
CA PHE A 23 -5.60 -10.02 -7.63
C PHE A 23 -5.54 -11.48 -8.11
N ALA A 24 -4.77 -12.32 -7.41
CA ALA A 24 -4.71 -13.75 -7.76
C ALA A 24 -6.04 -14.45 -7.50
N ALA A 25 -6.73 -14.11 -6.41
CA ALA A 25 -8.04 -14.66 -6.09
C ALA A 25 -9.10 -14.28 -7.14
N VAL A 26 -9.09 -13.04 -7.66
CA VAL A 26 -9.97 -12.61 -8.75
C VAL A 26 -9.70 -13.43 -10.03
N GLU A 27 -8.44 -13.63 -10.42
CA GLU A 27 -8.11 -14.41 -11.61
C GLU A 27 -8.48 -15.89 -11.46
N ILE A 28 -8.28 -16.47 -10.26
CA ILE A 28 -8.66 -17.87 -9.97
C ILE A 28 -10.18 -18.04 -9.97
N ARG A 29 -10.93 -17.07 -9.42
CA ARG A 29 -12.40 -17.07 -9.47
C ARG A 29 -12.92 -17.08 -10.91
N ASP A 30 -12.37 -16.18 -11.72
CA ASP A 30 -12.81 -15.99 -13.11
C ASP A 30 -12.35 -17.14 -14.04
N ASN A 31 -11.29 -17.86 -13.65
CA ASN A 31 -10.78 -19.03 -14.38
C ASN A 31 -10.54 -20.22 -13.43
N PRO A 32 -11.53 -21.09 -13.24
CA PRO A 32 -11.44 -22.24 -12.34
C PRO A 32 -10.30 -23.23 -12.65
N LYS A 33 -9.73 -23.20 -13.87
CA LYS A 33 -8.57 -24.04 -14.24
C LYS A 33 -7.30 -23.66 -13.47
N LEU A 34 -7.29 -22.48 -12.83
CA LEU A 34 -6.19 -21.98 -12.00
C LEU A 34 -6.29 -22.46 -10.54
N LYS A 35 -7.41 -23.00 -10.12
CA LYS A 35 -7.64 -23.45 -8.74
C LYS A 35 -6.62 -24.51 -8.33
N GLY A 36 -6.02 -24.31 -7.16
CA GLY A 36 -4.99 -25.20 -6.60
C GLY A 36 -3.62 -25.10 -7.27
N LYS A 37 -3.42 -24.16 -8.18
CA LYS A 37 -2.14 -23.93 -8.87
C LYS A 37 -1.42 -22.71 -8.30
N PRO A 38 -0.07 -22.69 -8.31
CA PRO A 38 0.69 -21.50 -7.98
C PRO A 38 0.52 -20.43 -9.07
N VAL A 39 -0.27 -19.39 -8.76
CA VAL A 39 -0.58 -18.26 -9.65
C VAL A 39 0.16 -17.01 -9.17
N ILE A 40 0.82 -16.35 -10.10
CA ILE A 40 1.57 -15.09 -9.85
C ILE A 40 1.00 -14.01 -10.75
N ILE A 41 0.58 -12.89 -10.15
CA ILE A 41 0.19 -11.70 -10.89
C ILE A 41 1.44 -10.84 -11.09
N GLY A 42 1.88 -10.74 -12.33
CA GLY A 42 3.10 -10.03 -12.72
C GLY A 42 3.55 -10.41 -14.12
N SER A 43 4.60 -9.76 -14.60
CA SER A 43 5.17 -10.08 -15.90
C SER A 43 5.91 -11.42 -15.86
N ASP A 44 5.69 -12.26 -16.87
CA ASP A 44 6.41 -13.52 -17.05
C ASP A 44 7.88 -13.25 -17.40
N PRO A 45 8.85 -13.67 -16.56
CA PRO A 45 10.26 -13.36 -16.78
C PRO A 45 10.82 -14.02 -18.04
N ARG A 46 10.23 -15.12 -18.51
CA ARG A 46 10.61 -15.79 -19.77
C ARG A 46 10.34 -14.91 -21.00
N LYS A 47 9.33 -14.02 -20.90
CA LYS A 47 8.93 -13.10 -22.00
C LYS A 47 9.60 -11.74 -21.88
N THR A 48 10.09 -11.37 -20.68
CA THR A 48 10.60 -10.02 -20.39
C THR A 48 12.12 -9.98 -20.18
N GLY A 49 12.82 -11.07 -20.46
CA GLY A 49 14.26 -11.16 -20.19
C GLY A 49 14.60 -11.04 -18.70
N GLY A 50 13.77 -11.66 -17.84
CA GLY A 50 13.97 -11.67 -16.39
C GLY A 50 13.42 -10.45 -15.66
N ARG A 51 12.82 -9.50 -16.37
CA ARG A 51 12.26 -8.27 -15.76
C ARG A 51 10.82 -8.49 -15.30
N GLY A 52 10.45 -7.76 -14.26
CA GLY A 52 9.11 -7.79 -13.67
C GLY A 52 9.16 -7.92 -12.16
N VAL A 53 8.02 -7.67 -11.55
CA VAL A 53 7.81 -7.74 -10.10
C VAL A 53 6.49 -8.45 -9.84
N VAL A 54 6.46 -9.29 -8.81
CA VAL A 54 5.24 -9.91 -8.31
C VAL A 54 4.36 -8.84 -7.68
N SER A 55 3.17 -8.59 -8.26
CA SER A 55 2.18 -7.70 -7.64
C SER A 55 1.51 -8.40 -6.46
N THR A 56 1.04 -9.62 -6.68
CA THR A 56 0.57 -10.55 -5.64
C THR A 56 0.63 -11.98 -6.17
N CYS A 57 0.40 -12.97 -5.30
CA CYS A 57 0.39 -14.37 -5.69
C CYS A 57 -0.58 -15.18 -4.83
N SER A 58 -1.01 -16.32 -5.36
CA SER A 58 -1.87 -17.27 -4.64
C SER A 58 -1.16 -17.90 -3.43
N TYR A 59 -1.93 -18.49 -2.53
CA TYR A 59 -1.35 -19.17 -1.35
C TYR A 59 -0.51 -20.36 -1.74
N GLU A 60 -0.86 -21.06 -2.83
CA GLU A 60 -0.05 -22.12 -3.41
C GLU A 60 1.33 -21.61 -3.85
N ALA A 61 1.39 -20.42 -4.43
CA ALA A 61 2.68 -19.81 -4.78
C ALA A 61 3.45 -19.33 -3.53
N ARG A 62 2.75 -18.83 -2.50
CA ARG A 62 3.38 -18.43 -1.23
C ARG A 62 4.04 -19.60 -0.50
N ALA A 63 3.56 -20.83 -0.68
CA ALA A 63 4.20 -22.03 -0.13
C ALA A 63 5.64 -22.24 -0.65
N PHE A 64 5.99 -21.67 -1.80
CA PHE A 64 7.36 -21.63 -2.34
C PHE A 64 8.15 -20.39 -1.88
N GLY A 65 7.67 -19.64 -0.89
CA GLY A 65 8.30 -18.41 -0.40
C GLY A 65 8.15 -17.22 -1.36
N ILE A 66 7.21 -17.28 -2.31
CA ILE A 66 6.95 -16.17 -3.23
C ILE A 66 6.05 -15.14 -2.53
N HIS A 67 6.35 -13.86 -2.69
CA HIS A 67 5.62 -12.76 -2.07
C HIS A 67 5.58 -11.51 -2.95
N SER A 68 4.69 -10.57 -2.63
CA SER A 68 4.61 -9.25 -3.30
C SER A 68 5.95 -8.51 -3.23
N ALA A 69 6.26 -7.78 -4.28
CA ALA A 69 7.51 -7.04 -4.50
C ALA A 69 8.75 -7.91 -4.78
N MET A 70 8.66 -9.25 -4.76
CA MET A 70 9.73 -10.14 -5.24
C MET A 70 9.95 -9.95 -6.75
N SER A 71 11.18 -10.08 -7.24
CA SER A 71 11.42 -10.06 -8.69
C SER A 71 10.76 -11.25 -9.38
N SER A 72 10.20 -11.05 -10.59
CA SER A 72 9.57 -12.14 -11.35
C SER A 72 10.57 -13.25 -11.68
N LYS A 73 11.86 -12.90 -11.87
CA LYS A 73 12.94 -13.87 -12.10
C LYS A 73 13.12 -14.79 -10.89
N GLU A 74 13.28 -14.22 -9.71
CA GLU A 74 13.42 -14.98 -8.46
C GLU A 74 12.17 -15.84 -8.18
N ALA A 75 10.97 -15.28 -8.41
CA ALA A 75 9.72 -16.03 -8.25
C ALA A 75 9.66 -17.25 -9.18
N TYR A 76 10.13 -17.12 -10.42
CA TYR A 76 10.22 -18.22 -11.36
C TYR A 76 11.28 -19.25 -10.94
N GLU A 77 12.44 -18.82 -10.46
CA GLU A 77 13.48 -19.72 -9.96
C GLU A 77 12.99 -20.55 -8.76
N ARG A 78 12.17 -19.98 -7.88
CA ARG A 78 11.57 -20.69 -6.73
C ARG A 78 10.44 -21.63 -7.12
N CYS A 79 9.68 -21.32 -8.16
CA CYS A 79 8.54 -22.12 -8.62
C CYS A 79 8.42 -22.06 -10.16
N PRO A 80 9.23 -22.86 -10.90
CA PRO A 80 9.22 -22.86 -12.37
C PRO A 80 7.87 -23.24 -13.00
N GLN A 81 7.03 -24.01 -12.29
CA GLN A 81 5.68 -24.39 -12.71
C GLN A 81 4.63 -23.32 -12.44
N ALA A 82 4.98 -22.19 -11.82
CA ALA A 82 4.02 -21.12 -11.54
C ALA A 82 3.45 -20.51 -12.82
N ILE A 83 2.16 -20.19 -12.75
CA ILE A 83 1.43 -19.54 -13.85
C ILE A 83 1.51 -18.04 -13.66
N PHE A 84 2.22 -17.35 -14.56
CA PHE A 84 2.29 -15.89 -14.57
C PHE A 84 1.14 -15.32 -15.39
N ILE A 85 0.40 -14.38 -14.78
CA ILE A 85 -0.72 -13.67 -15.40
C ILE A 85 -0.43 -12.17 -15.34
N SER A 86 -0.52 -11.50 -16.47
CA SER A 86 -0.48 -10.04 -16.51
C SER A 86 -1.70 -9.48 -15.80
N GLY A 87 -1.50 -8.58 -14.84
CA GLY A 87 -2.59 -8.01 -14.04
C GLY A 87 -3.53 -7.16 -14.90
N ASN A 88 -4.83 -7.25 -14.63
CA ASN A 88 -5.86 -6.35 -15.16
C ASN A 88 -6.36 -5.40 -14.06
N TYR A 89 -5.70 -4.24 -13.96
CA TYR A 89 -5.96 -3.27 -12.90
C TYR A 89 -7.39 -2.70 -12.93
N GLU A 90 -7.99 -2.56 -14.11
CA GLU A 90 -9.37 -2.08 -14.27
C GLU A 90 -10.36 -3.08 -13.65
N LYS A 91 -10.21 -4.38 -13.97
CA LYS A 91 -10.99 -5.45 -13.34
C LYS A 91 -10.87 -5.42 -11.82
N TYR A 92 -9.65 -5.32 -11.29
CA TYR A 92 -9.44 -5.31 -9.85
C TYR A 92 -10.04 -4.06 -9.19
N THR A 93 -9.98 -2.92 -9.86
CA THR A 93 -10.62 -1.68 -9.37
C THR A 93 -12.13 -1.82 -9.30
N THR A 94 -12.75 -2.44 -10.32
CA THR A 94 -14.20 -2.71 -10.35
C THR A 94 -14.62 -3.62 -9.20
N VAL A 95 -13.88 -4.72 -8.98
CA VAL A 95 -14.15 -5.63 -7.84
C VAL A 95 -13.94 -4.91 -6.50
N GLY A 96 -12.90 -4.09 -6.38
CA GLY A 96 -12.65 -3.28 -5.18
C GLY A 96 -13.80 -2.27 -4.90
N GLN A 97 -14.43 -1.74 -5.93
CA GLN A 97 -15.62 -0.89 -5.78
C GLN A 97 -16.83 -1.69 -5.26
N GLN A 98 -17.03 -2.92 -5.73
CA GLN A 98 -18.08 -3.82 -5.23
C GLN A 98 -17.86 -4.15 -3.75
N ILE A 99 -16.61 -4.46 -3.35
CA ILE A 99 -16.25 -4.68 -1.93
C ILE A 99 -16.59 -3.46 -1.08
N ARG A 100 -16.24 -2.26 -1.54
CA ARG A 100 -16.58 -1.02 -0.82
C ARG A 100 -18.08 -0.79 -0.70
N SER A 101 -18.86 -1.19 -1.70
CA SER A 101 -20.33 -1.12 -1.64
C SER A 101 -20.89 -2.05 -0.55
N ILE A 102 -20.27 -3.21 -0.32
CA ILE A 102 -20.61 -4.08 0.80
C ILE A 102 -20.33 -3.37 2.13
N PHE A 103 -19.13 -2.77 2.30
CA PHE A 103 -18.77 -2.05 3.53
C PHE A 103 -19.75 -0.93 3.87
N LYS A 104 -20.22 -0.19 2.87
CA LYS A 104 -21.16 0.92 3.05
C LYS A 104 -22.53 0.50 3.61
N ARG A 105 -22.89 -0.76 3.57
CA ARG A 105 -24.12 -1.27 4.21
C ARG A 105 -24.02 -1.21 5.73
N TYR A 106 -22.80 -1.28 6.25
CA TYR A 106 -22.53 -1.38 7.69
C TYR A 106 -22.18 -0.03 8.32
N THR A 107 -21.38 0.79 7.64
CA THR A 107 -20.94 2.10 8.15
C THR A 107 -20.58 3.05 7.00
N ASP A 108 -20.63 4.35 7.25
CA ASP A 108 -20.08 5.38 6.34
C ASP A 108 -18.65 5.79 6.74
N LYS A 109 -18.20 5.41 7.95
CA LYS A 109 -16.86 5.67 8.44
C LYS A 109 -15.89 4.60 7.91
N ILE A 110 -15.49 4.73 6.64
CA ILE A 110 -14.62 3.79 5.91
C ILE A 110 -13.38 4.53 5.44
N GLU A 111 -12.20 4.06 5.80
CA GLU A 111 -10.91 4.55 5.31
C GLU A 111 -10.25 3.50 4.41
N PRO A 112 -10.35 3.64 3.08
CA PRO A 112 -9.65 2.76 2.16
C PRO A 112 -8.13 2.99 2.25
N MET A 113 -7.37 1.92 2.47
CA MET A 113 -5.91 1.94 2.46
C MET A 113 -5.35 1.61 1.09
N SER A 114 -6.00 0.65 0.41
CA SER A 114 -5.69 0.21 -0.94
C SER A 114 -6.99 -0.10 -1.72
N ILE A 115 -6.90 -0.89 -2.79
CA ILE A 115 -8.06 -1.39 -3.54
C ILE A 115 -8.78 -2.48 -2.74
N ASP A 116 -8.03 -3.24 -1.95
CA ASP A 116 -8.40 -4.51 -1.32
C ASP A 116 -8.46 -4.46 0.21
N GLU A 117 -8.10 -3.34 0.84
CA GLU A 117 -8.16 -3.23 2.29
C GLU A 117 -8.75 -1.88 2.75
N ALA A 118 -9.43 -1.92 3.88
CA ALA A 118 -9.99 -0.74 4.52
C ALA A 118 -10.15 -0.90 6.02
N TYR A 119 -10.09 0.24 6.73
CA TYR A 119 -10.58 0.36 8.09
C TYR A 119 -12.04 0.78 8.09
N LEU A 120 -12.83 0.18 8.98
CA LEU A 120 -14.22 0.52 9.23
C LEU A 120 -14.38 0.86 10.72
N ASP A 121 -14.89 2.04 11.03
CA ASP A 121 -15.36 2.36 12.36
C ASP A 121 -16.84 1.98 12.46
N VAL A 122 -17.11 0.96 13.26
CA VAL A 122 -18.45 0.42 13.50
C VAL A 122 -18.93 0.67 14.92
N THR A 123 -18.29 1.60 15.64
CA THR A 123 -18.71 2.05 16.96
C THR A 123 -20.20 2.41 16.97
N GLU A 124 -20.57 3.23 15.99
CA GLU A 124 -21.95 3.50 15.57
C GLU A 124 -22.10 2.96 14.15
N ASN A 125 -23.01 2.01 13.95
CA ASN A 125 -23.18 1.37 12.64
C ASN A 125 -24.65 1.39 12.23
N LYS A 126 -24.89 1.25 10.92
CA LYS A 126 -26.23 1.41 10.30
C LYS A 126 -27.24 0.35 10.73
N LEU A 127 -26.78 -0.79 11.22
CA LEU A 127 -27.64 -1.92 11.58
C LEU A 127 -27.92 -2.00 13.07
N GLY A 128 -27.40 -1.10 13.90
CA GLY A 128 -27.55 -1.12 15.35
C GLY A 128 -26.93 -2.34 16.02
N ILE A 129 -26.02 -3.05 15.33
CA ILE A 129 -25.36 -4.26 15.86
C ILE A 129 -24.29 -3.87 16.86
N LYS A 130 -24.43 -4.31 18.12
CA LYS A 130 -23.49 -3.98 19.20
C LYS A 130 -22.13 -4.68 19.06
N SER A 131 -22.06 -5.86 18.41
CA SER A 131 -20.87 -6.67 18.27
C SER A 131 -20.13 -6.39 16.96
N ALA A 132 -18.93 -5.80 17.02
CA ALA A 132 -18.06 -5.61 15.86
C ALA A 132 -17.61 -6.95 15.25
N VAL A 133 -17.44 -8.00 16.07
CA VAL A 133 -17.12 -9.36 15.61
C VAL A 133 -18.23 -9.91 14.72
N LYS A 134 -19.49 -9.69 15.11
CA LYS A 134 -20.65 -10.09 14.29
C LYS A 134 -20.67 -9.34 12.96
N ILE A 135 -20.38 -8.04 12.97
CA ILE A 135 -20.30 -7.23 11.74
C ILE A 135 -19.17 -7.74 10.82
N ALA A 136 -17.99 -8.01 11.37
CA ALA A 136 -16.87 -8.53 10.58
C ALA A 136 -17.22 -9.87 9.90
N ARG A 137 -17.88 -10.78 10.60
CA ARG A 137 -18.37 -12.05 10.02
C ARG A 137 -19.40 -11.84 8.93
N LEU A 138 -20.34 -10.94 9.12
CA LEU A 138 -21.34 -10.62 8.10
C LEU A 138 -20.67 -10.03 6.86
N ILE A 139 -19.70 -9.14 7.01
CA ILE A 139 -18.93 -8.59 5.89
C ILE A 139 -18.20 -9.71 5.12
N GLN A 140 -17.50 -10.62 5.84
CA GLN A 140 -16.81 -11.74 5.20
C GLN A 140 -17.80 -12.64 4.45
N GLN A 141 -18.98 -12.88 5.01
CA GLN A 141 -20.03 -13.68 4.39
C GLN A 141 -20.62 -13.01 3.15
N ASP A 142 -20.91 -11.71 3.20
CA ASP A 142 -21.42 -10.95 2.05
C ASP A 142 -20.38 -10.93 0.91
N ILE A 143 -19.10 -10.72 1.22
CA ILE A 143 -18.03 -10.80 0.23
C ILE A 143 -18.01 -12.18 -0.44
N TRP A 144 -18.12 -13.25 0.33
CA TRP A 144 -18.17 -14.60 -0.22
C TRP A 144 -19.42 -14.84 -1.07
N ASN A 145 -20.58 -14.49 -0.57
CA ASN A 145 -21.85 -14.75 -1.25
C ASN A 145 -21.97 -14.00 -2.57
N GLU A 146 -21.52 -12.74 -2.61
CA GLU A 146 -21.70 -11.88 -3.76
C GLU A 146 -20.53 -11.93 -4.75
N LEU A 147 -19.31 -12.09 -4.24
CA LEU A 147 -18.10 -11.98 -5.07
C LEU A 147 -17.30 -13.28 -5.18
N GLN A 148 -17.65 -14.32 -4.40
CA GLN A 148 -16.92 -15.59 -4.34
C GLN A 148 -15.42 -15.39 -4.03
N LEU A 149 -15.12 -14.36 -3.23
CA LEU A 149 -13.79 -14.03 -2.74
C LEU A 149 -13.74 -14.15 -1.22
N THR A 150 -12.54 -14.27 -0.68
CA THR A 150 -12.35 -14.33 0.77
C THR A 150 -11.58 -13.12 1.27
N ALA A 151 -11.86 -12.75 2.53
CA ALA A 151 -11.17 -11.68 3.22
C ALA A 151 -10.80 -12.13 4.64
N SER A 152 -9.71 -11.61 5.15
CA SER A 152 -9.34 -11.71 6.56
C SER A 152 -9.74 -10.43 7.30
N ALA A 153 -10.20 -10.57 8.53
CA ALA A 153 -10.68 -9.46 9.34
C ALA A 153 -9.94 -9.38 10.67
N GLY A 154 -9.61 -8.17 11.08
CA GLY A 154 -9.11 -7.88 12.41
C GLY A 154 -10.05 -6.92 13.13
N VAL A 155 -10.36 -7.20 14.37
CA VAL A 155 -11.27 -6.41 15.21
C VAL A 155 -10.55 -5.94 16.46
N SER A 156 -10.55 -4.65 16.72
CA SER A 156 -10.00 -4.09 17.95
C SER A 156 -10.58 -2.70 18.23
N TYR A 157 -10.07 -2.02 19.24
CA TYR A 157 -10.49 -0.66 19.61
C TYR A 157 -9.70 0.45 18.88
N ASN A 158 -8.68 0.12 18.09
CA ASN A 158 -7.95 1.08 17.26
C ASN A 158 -7.47 0.48 15.93
N LYS A 159 -7.02 1.36 15.02
CA LYS A 159 -6.63 0.97 13.66
C LYS A 159 -5.37 0.09 13.65
N PHE A 160 -4.38 0.43 14.46
CA PHE A 160 -3.13 -0.31 14.50
C PHE A 160 -3.35 -1.78 14.88
N LEU A 161 -4.04 -2.03 15.98
CA LEU A 161 -4.34 -3.39 16.43
C LEU A 161 -5.28 -4.14 15.46
N ALA A 162 -6.30 -3.46 14.91
CA ALA A 162 -7.18 -4.08 13.92
C ALA A 162 -6.39 -4.53 12.66
N LYS A 163 -5.40 -3.74 12.20
CA LYS A 163 -4.52 -4.15 11.09
C LYS A 163 -3.64 -5.34 11.48
N MET A 164 -3.01 -5.30 12.65
CA MET A 164 -2.19 -6.40 13.15
C MET A 164 -3.00 -7.70 13.26
N ALA A 165 -4.23 -7.61 13.78
CA ALA A 165 -5.16 -8.72 13.91
C ALA A 165 -5.55 -9.33 12.55
N SER A 166 -5.82 -8.50 11.53
CA SER A 166 -6.22 -8.99 10.21
C SER A 166 -5.13 -9.79 9.49
N ASP A 167 -3.85 -9.54 9.82
CA ASP A 167 -2.71 -10.24 9.25
C ASP A 167 -2.34 -11.52 10.01
N TYR A 168 -2.87 -11.72 11.22
CA TYR A 168 -2.44 -12.77 12.14
C TYR A 168 -2.85 -14.20 11.70
N GLN A 169 -4.07 -14.34 11.18
CA GLN A 169 -4.64 -15.64 10.78
C GLN A 169 -5.12 -15.64 9.32
N LYS A 170 -4.27 -15.22 8.38
CA LYS A 170 -4.58 -15.32 6.94
C LYS A 170 -4.37 -16.74 6.41
N PRO A 171 -5.19 -17.23 5.47
CA PRO A 171 -6.38 -16.60 4.87
C PRO A 171 -7.67 -16.88 5.66
N ARG A 172 -8.74 -16.13 5.36
CA ARG A 172 -10.11 -16.28 5.89
C ARG A 172 -10.19 -16.14 7.42
N GLY A 173 -9.16 -15.55 8.02
CA GLY A 173 -9.09 -15.37 9.48
C GLY A 173 -10.03 -14.28 9.98
N LEU A 174 -10.39 -14.42 11.25
CA LEU A 174 -11.01 -13.38 12.04
C LEU A 174 -10.34 -13.35 13.41
N THR A 175 -9.51 -12.36 13.64
CA THR A 175 -8.78 -12.18 14.88
C THR A 175 -9.33 -10.97 15.63
N VAL A 176 -9.55 -11.15 16.93
CA VAL A 176 -10.00 -10.08 17.82
C VAL A 176 -8.89 -9.82 18.84
N ILE A 177 -8.59 -8.56 19.07
CA ILE A 177 -7.65 -8.15 20.13
C ILE A 177 -8.41 -7.22 21.07
N LEU A 178 -8.65 -7.71 22.29
CA LEU A 178 -9.29 -6.95 23.35
C LEU A 178 -8.30 -6.02 24.07
N PRO A 179 -8.77 -4.98 24.78
CA PRO A 179 -7.88 -4.04 25.45
C PRO A 179 -6.91 -4.67 26.45
N ASP A 180 -7.35 -5.66 27.18
CA ASP A 180 -6.59 -6.41 28.20
C ASP A 180 -5.59 -7.42 27.56
N GLU A 181 -5.81 -7.82 26.32
CA GLU A 181 -4.94 -8.74 25.59
C GLU A 181 -3.90 -8.01 24.71
N ALA A 182 -4.08 -6.72 24.46
CA ALA A 182 -3.35 -5.97 23.44
C ALA A 182 -1.84 -5.94 23.69
N GLU A 183 -1.42 -5.68 24.92
CA GLU A 183 0.00 -5.60 25.27
C GLU A 183 0.68 -6.97 25.14
N ASP A 184 0.07 -8.03 25.64
CA ASP A 184 0.63 -9.38 25.56
C ASP A 184 0.67 -9.90 24.11
N PHE A 185 -0.32 -9.57 23.30
CA PHE A 185 -0.29 -9.84 21.86
C PHE A 185 0.90 -9.16 21.17
N LEU A 186 1.15 -7.88 21.49
CA LEU A 186 2.23 -7.11 20.89
C LEU A 186 3.61 -7.52 21.38
N LYS A 187 3.76 -7.88 22.67
CA LYS A 187 5.04 -8.32 23.27
C LYS A 187 5.69 -9.47 22.49
N GLN A 188 4.90 -10.44 22.09
CA GLN A 188 5.37 -11.65 21.42
C GLN A 188 5.66 -11.43 19.92
N MET A 189 5.28 -10.29 19.38
CA MET A 189 5.35 -10.06 17.96
C MET A 189 6.73 -9.60 17.51
N ASP A 190 7.23 -10.18 16.41
CA ASP A 190 8.43 -9.72 15.71
C ASP A 190 8.24 -8.26 15.26
N ILE A 191 9.22 -7.42 15.55
CA ILE A 191 9.18 -5.99 15.22
C ILE A 191 9.03 -5.72 13.71
N ALA A 192 9.50 -6.62 12.86
CA ALA A 192 9.34 -6.54 11.42
C ALA A 192 7.88 -6.68 10.97
N LYS A 193 7.02 -7.23 11.82
CA LYS A 193 5.57 -7.37 11.57
C LYS A 193 4.75 -6.18 12.05
N PHE A 194 5.34 -5.26 12.80
CA PHE A 194 4.63 -4.05 13.25
C PHE A 194 4.23 -3.19 12.06
N HIS A 195 2.94 -2.92 11.93
CA HIS A 195 2.44 -2.07 10.86
C HIS A 195 3.08 -0.66 10.90
N GLY A 196 3.71 -0.29 9.78
CA GLY A 196 4.45 0.98 9.65
C GLY A 196 5.96 0.85 9.89
N VAL A 197 6.46 -0.33 10.24
CA VAL A 197 7.89 -0.63 10.39
C VAL A 197 8.40 -1.26 9.08
N GLY A 198 9.04 -0.47 8.23
CA GLY A 198 9.65 -0.95 6.97
C GLY A 198 11.07 -1.48 7.18
N LYS A 199 11.63 -2.17 6.17
CA LYS A 199 12.96 -2.82 6.24
C LYS A 199 14.06 -1.94 6.84
N LYS A 200 14.20 -0.68 6.40
CA LYS A 200 15.20 0.25 6.96
C LYS A 200 14.97 0.61 8.43
N THR A 201 13.72 0.61 8.88
CA THR A 201 13.38 0.85 10.28
C THR A 201 13.69 -0.40 11.10
N VAL A 202 13.39 -1.59 10.58
CA VAL A 202 13.77 -2.88 11.18
C VAL A 202 15.28 -2.94 11.42
N GLU A 203 16.10 -2.66 10.39
CA GLU A 203 17.56 -2.65 10.50
C GLU A 203 18.07 -1.73 11.64
N LYS A 204 17.49 -0.52 11.74
CA LYS A 204 17.84 0.42 12.81
C LYS A 204 17.39 -0.05 14.21
N LEU A 205 16.22 -0.67 14.30
CA LEU A 205 15.71 -1.24 15.56
C LEU A 205 16.57 -2.43 16.00
N HIS A 206 16.95 -3.31 15.08
CA HIS A 206 17.86 -4.42 15.36
C HIS A 206 19.24 -3.94 15.84
N GLN A 207 19.79 -2.85 15.28
CA GLN A 207 21.01 -2.22 15.78
C GLN A 207 20.91 -1.67 17.21
N MET A 208 19.68 -1.43 17.68
CA MET A 208 19.38 -1.04 19.07
C MET A 208 19.07 -2.23 19.97
N GLY A 209 19.14 -3.46 19.46
CA GLY A 209 18.76 -4.68 20.21
C GLY A 209 17.24 -4.91 20.29
N VAL A 210 16.44 -4.23 19.47
CA VAL A 210 14.98 -4.34 19.47
C VAL A 210 14.54 -5.29 18.35
N TYR A 211 14.11 -6.50 18.72
CA TYR A 211 13.68 -7.56 17.81
C TYR A 211 12.17 -7.85 17.95
N THR A 212 11.62 -7.61 19.13
CA THR A 212 10.23 -7.94 19.49
C THR A 212 9.50 -6.74 20.08
N GLY A 213 8.18 -6.88 20.25
CA GLY A 213 7.39 -5.90 21.00
C GLY A 213 7.83 -5.73 22.44
N THR A 214 8.29 -6.80 23.10
CA THR A 214 8.87 -6.73 24.46
C THR A 214 10.09 -5.80 24.47
N ASP A 215 11.03 -6.01 23.56
CA ASP A 215 12.23 -5.16 23.49
C ASP A 215 11.86 -3.70 23.23
N LEU A 216 10.85 -3.45 22.38
CA LEU A 216 10.39 -2.10 22.08
C LEU A 216 9.77 -1.39 23.30
N LEU A 217 9.10 -2.12 24.21
CA LEU A 217 8.53 -1.57 25.45
C LEU A 217 9.62 -1.06 26.40
N GLU A 218 10.80 -1.67 26.41
CA GLU A 218 11.94 -1.28 27.26
C GLU A 218 12.63 0.01 26.78
N VAL A 219 12.41 0.42 25.52
CA VAL A 219 13.05 1.64 24.99
C VAL A 219 12.28 2.88 25.42
N SER A 220 12.99 3.89 25.93
CA SER A 220 12.37 5.14 26.37
C SER A 220 11.76 5.91 25.20
N GLU A 221 10.71 6.68 25.47
CA GLU A 221 10.07 7.56 24.44
C GLU A 221 11.08 8.54 23.84
N ILE A 222 11.95 9.11 24.66
CA ILE A 222 12.98 10.08 24.24
C ILE A 222 13.94 9.41 23.23
N THR A 223 14.46 8.22 23.57
CA THR A 223 15.35 7.46 22.70
C THR A 223 14.73 7.14 21.33
N LEU A 224 13.46 6.76 21.32
CA LEU A 224 12.73 6.47 20.08
C LEU A 224 12.51 7.74 19.26
N ILE A 225 12.17 8.87 19.88
CA ILE A 225 11.98 10.15 19.20
C ILE A 225 13.31 10.65 18.61
N ASP A 226 14.40 10.57 19.34
CA ASP A 226 15.73 11.00 18.88
C ASP A 226 16.20 10.20 17.65
N ARG A 227 15.90 8.91 17.62
CA ARG A 227 16.31 8.01 16.52
C ARG A 227 15.39 8.03 15.31
N PHE A 228 14.08 8.20 15.52
CA PHE A 228 13.05 8.01 14.48
C PHE A 228 12.11 9.20 14.32
N GLY A 229 12.27 10.27 15.09
CA GLY A 229 11.39 11.45 15.06
C GLY A 229 9.94 11.08 15.36
N ARG A 230 9.02 11.54 14.51
CA ARG A 230 7.59 11.26 14.65
C ARG A 230 7.27 9.76 14.68
N LEU A 231 7.98 8.95 13.89
CA LEU A 231 7.79 7.51 13.91
C LEU A 231 8.12 6.92 15.30
N GLY A 232 9.17 7.43 15.96
CA GLY A 232 9.54 7.00 17.31
C GLY A 232 8.43 7.29 18.33
N PHE A 233 7.84 8.48 18.26
CA PHE A 233 6.66 8.83 19.06
C PHE A 233 5.48 7.85 18.83
N ASP A 234 5.23 7.51 17.56
CA ASP A 234 4.15 6.58 17.21
C ASP A 234 4.48 5.14 17.64
N LEU A 235 5.72 4.69 17.51
CA LEU A 235 6.17 3.35 17.94
C LEU A 235 6.05 3.15 19.45
N TYR A 236 6.46 4.15 20.24
CA TYR A 236 6.34 4.10 21.71
C TYR A 236 4.90 3.86 22.15
N ARG A 237 3.95 4.55 21.51
CA ARG A 237 2.51 4.39 21.79
C ARG A 237 1.95 3.08 21.28
N LYS A 238 2.30 2.71 20.06
CA LYS A 238 1.82 1.46 19.43
C LYS A 238 2.27 0.23 20.21
N ALA A 239 3.50 0.21 20.74
CA ALA A 239 3.97 -0.88 21.59
C ALA A 239 3.07 -1.09 22.82
N ARG A 240 2.40 -0.03 23.29
CA ARG A 240 1.45 -0.02 24.42
C ARG A 240 -0.01 -0.12 23.98
N GLY A 241 -0.26 -0.55 22.73
CA GLY A 241 -1.61 -0.70 22.19
C GLY A 241 -2.34 0.62 21.94
N ILE A 242 -1.65 1.77 21.89
CA ILE A 242 -2.26 3.10 21.77
C ILE A 242 -2.17 3.62 20.34
N ASP A 243 -3.32 3.85 19.71
CA ASP A 243 -3.48 4.53 18.43
C ASP A 243 -4.84 5.23 18.36
N ASN A 244 -4.87 6.50 18.71
CA ASN A 244 -6.10 7.30 18.71
C ASN A 244 -6.41 7.93 17.33
N SER A 245 -5.70 7.54 16.27
CA SER A 245 -5.97 8.05 14.93
C SER A 245 -7.39 7.69 14.47
N PRO A 246 -8.19 8.67 13.99
CA PRO A 246 -9.55 8.39 13.54
C PRO A 246 -9.56 7.64 12.19
N VAL A 247 -10.66 6.93 11.92
CA VAL A 247 -10.96 6.43 10.58
C VAL A 247 -11.39 7.59 9.70
N LYS A 248 -10.64 7.88 8.64
CA LYS A 248 -10.83 9.04 7.76
C LYS A 248 -11.49 8.62 6.46
N SER A 249 -12.79 8.88 6.32
CA SER A 249 -13.55 8.54 5.11
C SER A 249 -13.16 9.38 3.89
N ASN A 250 -12.70 10.61 4.12
CA ASN A 250 -12.34 11.55 3.07
C ASN A 250 -10.83 11.76 3.03
N ARG A 251 -10.19 11.25 1.97
CA ARG A 251 -8.78 11.49 1.69
C ARG A 251 -8.64 12.57 0.62
N ILE A 252 -8.11 13.72 1.01
CA ILE A 252 -7.78 14.77 0.05
C ILE A 252 -6.53 14.32 -0.73
N ARG A 253 -6.67 14.22 -2.06
CA ARG A 253 -5.57 13.92 -2.96
C ARG A 253 -4.57 15.08 -2.97
N LYS A 254 -3.31 14.80 -2.70
CA LYS A 254 -2.23 15.80 -2.64
C LYS A 254 -1.40 15.89 -3.91
N SER A 255 -1.41 14.85 -4.74
CA SER A 255 -0.64 14.80 -5.99
C SER A 255 -1.29 13.83 -6.99
N ILE A 256 -1.03 14.05 -8.26
CA ILE A 256 -1.38 13.15 -9.36
C ILE A 256 -0.10 12.93 -10.18
N GLY A 257 0.29 11.66 -10.36
CA GLY A 257 1.49 11.33 -11.12
C GLY A 257 1.33 10.04 -11.93
N LYS A 258 2.18 9.91 -12.94
CA LYS A 258 2.35 8.73 -13.77
C LYS A 258 3.82 8.38 -13.86
N GLU A 259 4.14 7.10 -13.67
CA GLU A 259 5.49 6.56 -13.82
C GLU A 259 5.47 5.38 -14.78
N LYS A 260 6.56 5.24 -15.57
CA LYS A 260 6.75 4.10 -16.47
C LYS A 260 8.17 3.58 -16.36
N THR A 261 8.29 2.30 -16.08
CA THR A 261 9.56 1.56 -16.17
C THR A 261 9.65 0.93 -17.55
N TYR A 262 10.77 1.13 -18.23
CA TYR A 262 10.98 0.69 -19.61
C TYR A 262 11.62 -0.69 -19.65
N SER A 263 11.20 -1.50 -20.64
CA SER A 263 11.78 -2.83 -20.88
C SER A 263 13.22 -2.75 -21.39
N LYS A 264 13.52 -1.68 -22.13
CA LYS A 264 14.89 -1.32 -22.57
C LYS A 264 15.29 0.00 -21.95
N ILE A 265 16.56 0.16 -21.66
CA ILE A 265 17.09 1.44 -21.18
C ILE A 265 16.96 2.48 -22.30
N LEU A 266 16.43 3.65 -21.98
CA LEU A 266 16.38 4.78 -22.89
C LEU A 266 17.70 5.54 -22.83
N SER A 267 18.34 5.76 -23.97
CA SER A 267 19.62 6.46 -24.08
C SER A 267 19.58 7.67 -25.01
N LEU A 268 18.54 7.78 -25.85
CA LEU A 268 18.39 8.90 -26.77
C LEU A 268 17.53 9.99 -26.15
N ASP A 269 18.01 11.21 -26.17
CA ASP A 269 17.31 12.40 -25.65
C ASP A 269 15.92 12.57 -26.26
N GLU A 270 15.78 12.32 -27.57
CA GLU A 270 14.51 12.41 -28.27
C GLU A 270 13.46 11.41 -27.73
N ASP A 271 13.88 10.15 -27.50
CA ASP A 271 13.00 9.13 -26.94
C ASP A 271 12.56 9.50 -25.52
N ILE A 272 13.50 10.01 -24.72
CA ILE A 272 13.22 10.44 -23.34
C ILE A 272 12.22 11.62 -23.35
N LYS A 273 12.43 12.65 -24.16
CA LYS A 273 11.53 13.80 -24.29
C LYS A 273 10.14 13.38 -24.79
N LYS A 274 10.08 12.49 -25.75
CA LYS A 274 8.81 11.92 -26.24
C LYS A 274 8.04 11.19 -25.14
N GLU A 275 8.72 10.35 -24.35
CA GLU A 275 8.08 9.64 -23.24
C GLU A 275 7.65 10.58 -22.12
N LEU A 276 8.40 11.65 -21.83
CA LEU A 276 8.01 12.68 -20.87
C LEU A 276 6.76 13.44 -21.32
N THR A 277 6.63 13.74 -22.61
CA THR A 277 5.42 14.34 -23.19
C THR A 277 4.21 13.41 -23.02
N LEU A 278 4.34 12.12 -23.38
CA LEU A 278 3.27 11.12 -23.20
C LEU A 278 2.85 10.94 -21.74
N LEU A 279 3.80 11.01 -20.80
CA LEU A 279 3.49 10.93 -19.38
C LEU A 279 2.77 12.20 -18.89
N SER A 280 3.14 13.37 -19.41
CA SER A 280 2.50 14.66 -19.10
C SER A 280 1.05 14.69 -19.58
N GLU A 281 0.77 14.20 -20.79
CA GLU A 281 -0.60 14.03 -21.30
C GLU A 281 -1.46 13.14 -20.38
N LYS A 282 -0.91 11.98 -19.94
CA LYS A 282 -1.62 11.08 -19.03
C LYS A 282 -1.86 11.69 -17.64
N VAL A 283 -0.96 12.55 -17.19
CA VAL A 283 -1.13 13.31 -15.94
C VAL A 283 -2.21 14.36 -16.13
N ALA A 284 -2.19 15.12 -17.22
CA ALA A 284 -3.19 16.13 -17.55
C ALA A 284 -4.61 15.52 -17.63
N LEU A 285 -4.78 14.40 -18.34
CA LEU A 285 -6.05 13.67 -18.36
C LEU A 285 -6.53 13.23 -16.96
N SER A 286 -5.59 12.84 -16.11
CA SER A 286 -5.92 12.48 -14.75
C SER A 286 -6.27 13.69 -13.89
N LEU A 287 -5.62 14.84 -14.10
CA LEU A 287 -5.96 16.11 -13.44
C LEU A 287 -7.37 16.54 -13.81
N GLN A 288 -7.73 16.52 -15.09
CA GLN A 288 -9.06 16.83 -15.59
C GLN A 288 -10.12 15.90 -14.99
N LYS A 289 -9.88 14.57 -15.01
CA LYS A 289 -10.78 13.56 -14.42
C LYS A 289 -11.09 13.82 -12.94
N TYR A 290 -10.12 14.34 -12.19
CA TYR A 290 -10.28 14.62 -10.75
C TYR A 290 -10.56 16.08 -10.45
N GLU A 291 -10.81 16.91 -11.47
CA GLU A 291 -11.09 18.35 -11.34
C GLU A 291 -10.02 19.05 -10.49
N LYS A 292 -8.73 18.77 -10.81
CA LYS A 292 -7.57 19.31 -10.10
C LYS A 292 -6.66 20.06 -11.05
N SER A 293 -6.12 21.17 -10.58
CA SER A 293 -4.99 21.86 -11.18
C SER A 293 -3.92 22.06 -10.11
N GLY A 294 -2.65 22.01 -10.47
CA GLY A 294 -1.57 22.09 -9.53
C GLY A 294 -0.45 23.04 -9.96
N LYS A 295 0.26 23.57 -8.99
CA LYS A 295 1.29 24.59 -9.18
C LYS A 295 2.72 24.04 -9.23
N ILE A 296 2.92 22.78 -8.84
CA ILE A 296 4.25 22.19 -8.75
C ILE A 296 4.32 20.96 -9.66
N VAL A 297 5.25 21.00 -10.61
CA VAL A 297 5.58 19.86 -11.47
C VAL A 297 6.85 19.18 -10.97
N ILE A 298 6.88 17.85 -11.00
CA ILE A 298 7.96 17.03 -10.48
C ILE A 298 8.35 16.01 -11.52
N LEU A 299 9.63 16.04 -11.90
CA LEU A 299 10.29 15.03 -12.69
C LEU A 299 10.96 14.01 -11.78
N LYS A 300 10.73 12.72 -12.04
CA LYS A 300 11.45 11.62 -11.42
C LYS A 300 12.14 10.79 -12.49
N ILE A 301 13.43 10.55 -12.31
CA ILE A 301 14.23 9.68 -13.17
C ILE A 301 14.89 8.63 -12.31
N ARG A 302 14.83 7.37 -12.78
CA ARG A 302 15.69 6.30 -12.28
C ARG A 302 16.60 5.84 -13.39
N TYR A 303 17.87 5.84 -13.13
CA TYR A 303 18.90 5.42 -14.08
C TYR A 303 19.09 3.90 -14.12
N ALA A 304 19.92 3.43 -15.05
CA ALA A 304 20.21 2.01 -15.22
C ALA A 304 20.90 1.38 -13.99
N ASP A 305 21.68 2.16 -13.24
CA ASP A 305 22.32 1.80 -11.97
C ASP A 305 21.38 1.81 -10.75
N PHE A 306 20.07 2.04 -10.97
CA PHE A 306 19.03 2.21 -9.95
C PHE A 306 19.15 3.47 -9.09
N SER A 307 20.11 4.34 -9.31
CA SER A 307 20.09 5.67 -8.70
C SER A 307 18.85 6.44 -9.16
N THR A 308 18.27 7.23 -8.25
CA THR A 308 17.02 7.94 -8.53
C THR A 308 17.22 9.42 -8.24
N LEU A 309 16.83 10.25 -9.20
CA LEU A 309 16.80 11.70 -9.07
C LEU A 309 15.35 12.20 -9.13
N THR A 310 15.05 13.20 -8.34
CA THR A 310 13.77 13.92 -8.38
C THR A 310 14.04 15.42 -8.41
N LYS A 311 13.52 16.11 -9.43
CA LYS A 311 13.56 17.56 -9.55
C LYS A 311 12.16 18.14 -9.61
N ARG A 312 11.97 19.33 -9.07
CA ARG A 312 10.68 20.03 -9.08
C ARG A 312 10.82 21.47 -9.57
N LYS A 313 9.75 21.98 -10.15
CA LYS A 313 9.57 23.37 -10.55
C LYS A 313 8.22 23.87 -10.05
N THR A 314 8.19 25.05 -9.45
CA THR A 314 6.94 25.75 -9.13
C THR A 314 6.59 26.67 -10.28
N LEU A 315 5.36 26.54 -10.77
CA LEU A 315 4.81 27.36 -11.86
C LEU A 315 4.24 28.67 -11.30
N ASN A 316 4.06 29.65 -12.17
CA ASN A 316 3.44 30.92 -11.78
C ASN A 316 1.96 30.75 -11.45
N GLN A 317 1.25 29.88 -12.18
CA GLN A 317 -0.16 29.59 -12.00
C GLN A 317 -0.40 28.08 -11.86
N GLN A 318 -1.56 27.71 -11.36
CA GLN A 318 -2.01 26.31 -11.36
C GLN A 318 -2.37 25.88 -12.77
N THR A 319 -1.97 24.69 -13.17
CA THR A 319 -2.24 24.13 -14.50
C THR A 319 -2.77 22.72 -14.44
N GLN A 320 -3.54 22.35 -15.45
CA GLN A 320 -3.86 21.00 -15.87
C GLN A 320 -3.57 20.79 -17.36
N ASP A 321 -2.94 21.78 -17.98
CA ASP A 321 -2.59 21.76 -19.41
C ASP A 321 -1.39 20.83 -19.67
N SER A 322 -1.53 19.96 -20.65
CA SER A 322 -0.52 18.95 -20.98
C SER A 322 0.76 19.53 -21.56
N GLU A 323 0.65 20.59 -22.36
CA GLU A 323 1.80 21.23 -23.02
C GLU A 323 2.64 21.98 -22.01
N GLU A 324 2.00 22.77 -21.13
CA GLU A 324 2.68 23.50 -20.05
C GLU A 324 3.40 22.55 -19.10
N ILE A 325 2.76 21.43 -18.73
CA ILE A 325 3.37 20.38 -17.90
C ILE A 325 4.57 19.78 -18.64
N ALA A 326 4.42 19.38 -19.91
CA ALA A 326 5.46 18.76 -20.72
C ALA A 326 6.67 19.69 -20.90
N GLN A 327 6.45 20.95 -21.27
CA GLN A 327 7.52 21.95 -21.43
C GLN A 327 8.31 22.14 -20.13
N SER A 328 7.59 22.25 -18.99
CA SER A 328 8.23 22.42 -17.70
C SER A 328 9.04 21.18 -17.27
N ILE A 329 8.55 19.99 -17.56
CA ILE A 329 9.24 18.72 -17.27
C ILE A 329 10.47 18.55 -18.17
N ILE A 330 10.37 18.88 -19.46
CA ILE A 330 11.49 18.84 -20.39
C ILE A 330 12.57 19.84 -19.97
N GLN A 331 12.20 21.06 -19.58
CA GLN A 331 13.16 22.02 -19.02
C GLN A 331 13.90 21.47 -17.80
N LEU A 332 13.19 20.80 -16.86
CA LEU A 332 13.82 20.15 -15.72
C LEU A 332 14.79 19.05 -16.16
N TYR A 333 14.41 18.24 -17.15
CA TYR A 333 15.27 17.22 -17.73
C TYR A 333 16.53 17.81 -18.35
N GLU A 334 16.43 18.89 -19.10
CA GLU A 334 17.55 19.56 -19.76
C GLU A 334 18.60 20.09 -18.80
N THR A 335 18.21 20.41 -17.56
CA THR A 335 19.15 20.84 -16.49
C THR A 335 19.91 19.70 -15.84
N LEU A 336 19.77 18.44 -16.31
CA LEU A 336 20.45 17.29 -15.73
C LEU A 336 21.84 17.09 -16.32
N SER A 337 22.80 16.77 -15.47
CA SER A 337 24.18 16.46 -15.86
C SER A 337 24.40 14.99 -16.26
N ASP A 338 23.59 14.08 -15.70
CA ASP A 338 23.81 12.62 -15.77
C ASP A 338 23.01 11.94 -16.89
N LYS A 339 22.92 12.57 -18.05
CA LYS A 339 22.12 12.06 -19.18
C LYS A 339 22.69 10.75 -19.77
N ASP A 340 24.00 10.55 -19.67
CA ASP A 340 24.70 9.39 -20.23
C ASP A 340 24.46 8.07 -19.47
N LYS A 341 23.88 8.13 -18.25
CA LYS A 341 23.64 6.94 -17.41
C LYS A 341 22.57 6.00 -17.92
N GLY A 342 21.86 6.37 -18.99
CA GLY A 342 20.70 5.62 -19.48
C GLY A 342 19.53 5.61 -18.49
N VAL A 343 18.32 5.74 -19.01
CA VAL A 343 17.10 5.90 -18.21
C VAL A 343 16.29 4.62 -18.14
N ARG A 344 16.05 4.13 -16.93
CA ARG A 344 15.24 2.94 -16.63
C ARG A 344 13.77 3.28 -16.36
N LEU A 345 13.48 4.41 -15.70
CA LEU A 345 12.14 4.84 -15.34
C LEU A 345 12.04 6.36 -15.48
N LEU A 346 10.91 6.79 -15.99
CA LEU A 346 10.47 8.18 -15.98
C LEU A 346 9.17 8.32 -15.20
N GLY A 347 9.04 9.44 -14.49
CA GLY A 347 7.84 9.82 -13.77
C GLY A 347 7.56 11.31 -13.87
N VAL A 348 6.30 11.64 -14.06
CA VAL A 348 5.77 13.01 -14.04
C VAL A 348 4.70 13.11 -12.99
N THR A 349 4.79 14.11 -12.11
CA THR A 349 3.82 14.33 -11.04
C THR A 349 3.47 15.81 -10.93
N VAL A 350 2.19 16.09 -10.69
CA VAL A 350 1.70 17.46 -10.38
C VAL A 350 1.14 17.46 -8.96
N THR A 351 1.45 18.51 -8.22
CA THR A 351 1.01 18.74 -6.83
C THR A 351 0.84 20.24 -6.55
N GLY A 352 0.42 20.60 -5.33
CA GLY A 352 0.13 22.00 -5.00
C GLY A 352 -1.24 22.42 -5.53
N PHE A 353 -2.24 21.57 -5.27
CA PHE A 353 -3.65 21.75 -5.60
C PHE A 353 -4.30 22.84 -4.75
#